data_87bf4e98ee10ea633577abf4744e8bf1
#
_entry.id   87bf4e98ee10ea633577abf4744e8bf1
#
_cell.length_a   1.000
_cell.length_b   1.000
_cell.length_c   1.000
_cell.angle_alpha   90.00
_cell.angle_beta   90.00
_cell.angle_gamma   90.00
#
_symmetry.space_group_name_H-M   'P 1'
#
loop_
_entity.id
_entity.type
_entity.pdbx_description
1 polymer ?
#
loop_
_entity_poly.entity_id
_entity_poly.type
_entity_poly.pdbx_seq_one_letter_code
_entity_poly.pdbx_strand_id
1 'polypeptide(L)'
;ASAAPPDSMHSLIIAQAVASSLLADFMTRSSGRGHIHAHDFNRLFVLSPEHELTSSVALRTLRLNCLTDVYADLWEECWDESFLTDTPILERHDERPIGPDWTADTPLRRAEDRRNAQAEIDVMVAMMLGVPIEDLCTIYRTQFAVLYDYDHGRGQGAYVYDANGRQLPTPVRQAWEKRQRPSSNED
;
A
#
# COMPACT_ATOMS: atom_id res chain seq x y z
N ALA A 1 7.30 23.03 -17.29
CA ALA A 1 8.58 22.47 -16.90
C ALA A 1 8.45 20.96 -17.04
N SER A 2 9.21 20.35 -17.93
CA SER A 2 9.35 18.90 -18.02
C SER A 2 10.10 18.48 -16.76
N ALA A 3 9.49 17.62 -15.95
CA ALA A 3 10.25 16.95 -14.91
C ALA A 3 11.37 16.15 -15.60
N ALA A 4 12.61 16.37 -15.19
CA ALA A 4 13.71 15.51 -15.62
C ALA A 4 13.37 14.06 -15.23
N PRO A 5 13.79 13.08 -16.04
CA PRO A 5 13.64 11.67 -15.61
C PRO A 5 14.34 11.51 -14.25
N PRO A 6 13.82 10.63 -13.40
CA PRO A 6 14.43 10.38 -12.09
C PRO A 6 15.88 9.98 -12.30
N ASP A 7 16.79 10.75 -11.72
CA ASP A 7 18.24 10.57 -11.89
C ASP A 7 18.77 9.32 -11.13
N SER A 8 17.88 8.60 -10.42
CA SER A 8 18.22 7.40 -9.65
C SER A 8 17.01 6.48 -9.48
N MET A 9 17.26 5.18 -9.24
CA MET A 9 16.22 4.19 -8.92
C MET A 9 15.47 4.56 -7.63
N HIS A 10 16.14 5.18 -6.66
CA HIS A 10 15.48 5.70 -5.46
C HIS A 10 14.36 6.70 -5.80
N SER A 11 14.63 7.66 -6.69
CA SER A 11 13.60 8.62 -7.13
C SER A 11 12.42 7.92 -7.81
N LEU A 12 12.68 6.86 -8.56
CA LEU A 12 11.63 6.05 -9.17
C LEU A 12 10.77 5.34 -8.12
N ILE A 13 11.38 4.77 -7.09
CA ILE A 13 10.65 4.10 -5.99
C ILE A 13 9.80 5.08 -5.21
N ILE A 14 10.30 6.27 -4.93
CA ILE A 14 9.51 7.32 -4.27
C ILE A 14 8.36 7.80 -5.17
N ALA A 15 8.60 7.98 -6.47
CA ALA A 15 7.53 8.31 -7.42
C ALA A 15 6.47 7.21 -7.49
N GLN A 16 6.86 5.93 -7.43
CA GLN A 16 5.96 4.80 -7.36
C GLN A 16 5.12 4.81 -6.06
N ALA A 17 5.72 5.12 -4.92
CA ALA A 17 5.00 5.26 -3.66
C ALA A 17 3.91 6.34 -3.76
N VAL A 18 4.27 7.52 -4.28
CA VAL A 18 3.30 8.60 -4.50
C VAL A 18 2.20 8.16 -5.44
N ALA A 19 2.54 7.58 -6.60
CA ALA A 19 1.56 7.16 -7.61
C ALA A 19 0.60 6.08 -7.11
N SER A 20 1.02 5.24 -6.16
CA SER A 20 0.19 4.20 -5.55
C SER A 20 -0.60 4.69 -4.34
N SER A 21 -0.39 5.94 -3.89
CA SER A 21 -1.04 6.47 -2.70
C SER A 21 -2.50 6.88 -2.95
N LEU A 22 -3.28 6.83 -1.89
CA LEU A 22 -4.67 7.26 -1.86
C LEU A 22 -4.83 8.73 -2.26
N LEU A 23 -3.87 9.59 -1.92
CA LEU A 23 -3.88 11.01 -2.30
C LEU A 23 -3.68 11.21 -3.80
N ALA A 24 -2.79 10.43 -4.44
CA ALA A 24 -2.60 10.51 -5.89
C ALA A 24 -3.84 10.02 -6.65
N ASP A 25 -4.48 8.94 -6.18
CA ASP A 25 -5.76 8.46 -6.76
C ASP A 25 -6.88 9.51 -6.56
N PHE A 26 -6.97 10.12 -5.39
CA PHE A 26 -7.94 11.21 -5.13
C PHE A 26 -7.73 12.39 -6.08
N MET A 27 -6.48 12.84 -6.27
CA MET A 27 -6.18 13.93 -7.22
C MET A 27 -6.56 13.55 -8.65
N THR A 28 -6.28 12.33 -9.05
CA THR A 28 -6.59 11.84 -10.40
C THR A 28 -8.10 11.82 -10.62
N ARG A 29 -8.87 11.29 -9.68
CA ARG A 29 -10.34 11.25 -9.74
C ARG A 29 -10.94 12.65 -9.74
N SER A 30 -10.47 13.55 -8.88
CA SER A 30 -10.96 14.91 -8.79
C SER A 30 -10.64 15.76 -10.03
N SER A 31 -9.71 15.33 -10.88
CA SER A 31 -9.44 15.97 -12.17
C SER A 31 -10.56 15.80 -13.21
N GLY A 32 -11.53 14.91 -12.95
CA GLY A 32 -12.68 14.64 -13.84
C GLY A 32 -12.32 13.94 -15.15
N ARG A 33 -11.13 13.36 -15.25
CA ARG A 33 -10.65 12.69 -16.48
C ARG A 33 -10.90 11.19 -16.40
N GLY A 34 -11.37 10.61 -17.51
CA GLY A 34 -11.61 9.17 -17.61
C GLY A 34 -10.35 8.33 -17.87
N HIS A 35 -9.24 8.98 -18.25
CA HIS A 35 -7.98 8.31 -18.59
C HIS A 35 -6.79 9.08 -17.99
N ILE A 36 -5.79 8.35 -17.52
CA ILE A 36 -4.52 8.90 -17.04
C ILE A 36 -3.56 8.97 -18.22
N HIS A 37 -3.05 10.17 -18.50
CA HIS A 37 -2.03 10.41 -19.50
C HIS A 37 -0.69 10.73 -18.84
N ALA A 38 0.41 10.60 -19.61
CA ALA A 38 1.75 10.87 -19.10
C ALA A 38 1.90 12.28 -18.44
N HIS A 39 1.19 13.29 -18.95
CA HIS A 39 1.21 14.63 -18.37
C HIS A 39 0.48 14.73 -17.02
N ASP A 40 -0.38 13.77 -16.66
CA ASP A 40 -1.05 13.76 -15.37
C ASP A 40 -0.06 13.34 -14.27
N PHE A 41 0.93 12.48 -14.58
CA PHE A 41 2.04 12.18 -13.66
C PHE A 41 2.87 13.42 -13.28
N ASN A 42 3.03 14.38 -14.19
CA ASN A 42 3.73 15.63 -13.90
C ASN A 42 2.99 16.53 -12.90
N ARG A 43 1.77 16.19 -12.54
CA ARG A 43 0.93 16.89 -11.54
C ARG A 43 0.93 16.20 -10.20
N LEU A 44 1.48 14.98 -10.13
CA LEU A 44 1.65 14.30 -8.86
C LEU A 44 2.65 15.04 -7.98
N PHE A 45 2.49 14.85 -6.70
CA PHE A 45 3.38 15.44 -5.70
C PHE A 45 4.80 14.93 -5.87
N VAL A 46 5.75 15.79 -5.61
CA VAL A 46 7.16 15.42 -5.49
C VAL A 46 7.49 15.44 -4.00
N LEU A 47 7.85 14.27 -3.46
CA LEU A 47 8.30 14.17 -2.09
C LEU A 47 9.77 14.57 -1.97
N SER A 48 10.13 15.20 -0.85
CA SER A 48 11.54 15.51 -0.57
C SER A 48 12.29 14.19 -0.33
N PRO A 49 13.41 13.97 -1.04
CA PRO A 49 14.25 12.80 -0.80
C PRO A 49 14.95 12.83 0.56
N GLU A 50 15.02 14.00 1.21
CA GLU A 50 15.68 14.22 2.50
C GLU A 50 14.72 14.08 3.69
N HIS A 51 13.43 13.76 3.44
CA HIS A 51 12.47 13.60 4.52
C HIS A 51 12.75 12.33 5.32
N GLU A 52 12.58 12.40 6.64
CA GLU A 52 12.85 11.28 7.58
C GLU A 52 12.09 9.98 7.24
N LEU A 53 10.91 10.08 6.63
CA LEU A 53 10.10 8.92 6.24
C LEU A 53 10.48 8.34 4.86
N THR A 54 11.42 8.94 4.14
CA THR A 54 11.75 8.52 2.75
C THR A 54 12.20 7.07 2.70
N SER A 55 13.10 6.66 3.60
CA SER A 55 13.59 5.28 3.68
C SER A 55 12.45 4.29 4.02
N SER A 56 11.60 4.62 4.99
CA SER A 56 10.47 3.78 5.39
C SER A 56 9.44 3.60 4.27
N VAL A 57 9.16 4.65 3.51
CA VAL A 57 8.29 4.59 2.31
C VAL A 57 8.93 3.73 1.22
N ALA A 58 10.23 3.93 0.97
CA ALA A 58 10.96 3.15 -0.02
C ALA A 58 10.93 1.65 0.28
N LEU A 59 11.21 1.27 1.54
CA LEU A 59 11.17 -0.13 1.98
C LEU A 59 9.81 -0.78 1.70
N ARG A 60 8.71 -0.13 2.08
CA ARG A 60 7.36 -0.67 1.85
C ARG A 60 7.06 -0.81 0.36
N THR A 61 7.45 0.18 -0.42
CA THR A 61 7.25 0.18 -1.86
C THR A 61 8.04 -0.94 -2.54
N LEU A 62 9.30 -1.13 -2.17
CA LEU A 62 10.14 -2.22 -2.68
C LEU A 62 9.55 -3.59 -2.30
N ARG A 63 9.20 -3.81 -1.03
CA ARG A 63 8.61 -5.08 -0.56
C ARG A 63 7.25 -5.40 -1.19
N LEU A 64 6.51 -4.40 -1.64
CA LEU A 64 5.25 -4.58 -2.38
C LEU A 64 5.46 -4.92 -3.86
N ASN A 65 6.55 -4.46 -4.48
CA ASN A 65 6.73 -4.51 -5.93
C ASN A 65 7.84 -5.46 -6.40
N CYS A 66 8.91 -5.68 -5.64
CA CYS A 66 10.00 -6.60 -6.01
C CYS A 66 9.62 -8.08 -5.80
N LEU A 67 8.56 -8.54 -6.49
CA LEU A 67 7.91 -9.84 -6.25
C LEU A 67 8.71 -11.04 -6.77
N THR A 68 9.61 -10.84 -7.72
CA THR A 68 10.39 -11.88 -8.37
C THR A 68 11.85 -11.46 -8.49
N ASP A 69 12.73 -12.41 -8.80
CA ASP A 69 14.16 -12.22 -9.04
C ASP A 69 14.49 -11.24 -10.18
N VAL A 70 13.55 -11.02 -11.09
CA VAL A 70 13.69 -9.97 -12.14
C VAL A 70 13.91 -8.57 -11.54
N TYR A 71 13.48 -8.36 -10.30
CA TYR A 71 13.65 -7.10 -9.58
C TYR A 71 14.78 -7.12 -8.55
N ALA A 72 15.66 -8.13 -8.60
CA ALA A 72 16.80 -8.23 -7.68
C ALA A 72 17.70 -7.00 -7.77
N ASP A 73 18.12 -6.62 -8.99
CA ASP A 73 18.98 -5.45 -9.21
C ASP A 73 18.34 -4.16 -8.65
N LEU A 74 17.02 -4.01 -8.81
CA LEU A 74 16.30 -2.85 -8.28
C LEU A 74 16.31 -2.82 -6.74
N TRP A 75 16.10 -3.99 -6.11
CA TRP A 75 16.16 -4.12 -4.65
C TRP A 75 17.55 -3.79 -4.13
N GLU A 76 18.57 -4.38 -4.72
CA GLU A 76 19.97 -4.25 -4.31
C GLU A 76 20.49 -2.82 -4.51
N GLU A 77 20.15 -2.16 -5.64
CA GLU A 77 20.51 -0.76 -5.90
C GLU A 77 19.83 0.20 -4.92
N CYS A 78 18.58 -0.10 -4.50
CA CYS A 78 17.81 0.73 -3.57
C CYS A 78 17.98 0.33 -2.10
N TRP A 79 18.83 -0.66 -1.80
CA TRP A 79 19.06 -1.08 -0.42
C TRP A 79 19.62 0.04 0.44
N ASP A 80 19.06 0.17 1.63
CA ASP A 80 19.53 1.10 2.68
C ASP A 80 19.60 0.36 4.01
N GLU A 81 20.71 0.54 4.76
CA GLU A 81 20.90 -0.13 6.05
C GLU A 81 19.85 0.25 7.09
N SER A 82 19.22 1.43 6.96
CA SER A 82 18.10 1.84 7.83
C SER A 82 16.88 0.91 7.72
N PHE A 83 16.77 0.13 6.64
CA PHE A 83 15.72 -0.89 6.50
C PHE A 83 15.78 -1.96 7.58
N LEU A 84 16.97 -2.25 8.13
CA LEU A 84 17.14 -3.22 9.20
C LEU A 84 16.56 -2.76 10.55
N THR A 85 16.40 -1.46 10.71
CA THR A 85 15.88 -0.85 11.95
C THR A 85 14.45 -0.32 11.79
N ASP A 86 13.91 -0.38 10.56
CA ASP A 86 12.55 0.06 10.29
C ASP A 86 11.54 -0.88 10.97
N THR A 87 10.59 -0.28 11.66
CA THR A 87 9.53 -1.02 12.34
C THR A 87 8.20 -0.76 11.65
N PRO A 88 7.46 -1.81 11.26
CA PRO A 88 6.11 -1.66 10.75
C PRO A 88 5.22 -0.95 11.79
N ILE A 89 4.36 -0.05 11.32
CA ILE A 89 3.38 0.64 12.18
C ILE A 89 2.19 -0.28 12.46
N LEU A 90 1.75 -1.01 11.42
CA LEU A 90 0.70 -2.01 11.51
C LEU A 90 1.29 -3.40 11.66
N GLU A 91 0.55 -4.28 12.31
CA GLU A 91 0.96 -5.67 12.55
C GLU A 91 1.34 -6.38 11.25
N ARG A 92 2.38 -7.20 11.32
CA ARG A 92 2.88 -8.04 10.24
C ARG A 92 2.91 -9.49 10.68
N HIS A 93 2.49 -10.37 9.78
CA HIS A 93 2.69 -11.81 9.92
C HIS A 93 4.04 -12.27 9.36
N ASP A 94 4.66 -11.43 8.55
CA ASP A 94 5.94 -11.71 7.90
C ASP A 94 7.08 -11.07 8.68
N GLU A 95 7.69 -11.84 9.57
CA GLU A 95 8.84 -11.46 10.39
C GLU A 95 10.18 -11.95 9.80
N ARG A 96 10.17 -12.44 8.56
CA ARG A 96 11.39 -12.95 7.93
C ARG A 96 12.39 -11.82 7.74
N PRO A 97 13.67 -12.09 8.07
CA PRO A 97 14.72 -11.08 7.95
C PRO A 97 14.91 -10.69 6.47
N ILE A 98 15.20 -9.43 6.27
CA ILE A 98 15.60 -8.88 4.97
C ILE A 98 17.08 -8.55 4.99
N GLY A 99 17.71 -8.47 3.83
CA GLY A 99 19.11 -8.13 3.66
C GLY A 99 19.35 -7.41 2.33
N PRO A 100 20.60 -7.03 2.05
CA PRO A 100 20.94 -6.33 0.82
C PRO A 100 20.63 -7.15 -0.44
N ASP A 101 20.83 -8.48 -0.37
CA ASP A 101 20.55 -9.37 -1.49
C ASP A 101 19.05 -9.69 -1.56
N TRP A 102 18.49 -9.65 -2.76
CA TRP A 102 17.10 -10.07 -2.96
C TRP A 102 16.96 -11.58 -2.77
N THR A 103 15.92 -12.01 -2.08
CA THR A 103 15.56 -13.41 -1.91
C THR A 103 14.06 -13.60 -2.13
N ALA A 104 13.61 -14.85 -2.26
CA ALA A 104 12.17 -15.16 -2.35
C ALA A 104 11.37 -14.70 -1.13
N ASP A 105 12.05 -14.42 -0.03
CA ASP A 105 11.47 -13.96 1.23
C ASP A 105 11.47 -12.43 1.38
N THR A 106 12.15 -11.70 0.49
CA THR A 106 12.21 -10.25 0.48
C THR A 106 10.83 -9.58 0.34
N PRO A 107 9.95 -9.97 -0.62
CA PRO A 107 8.66 -9.32 -0.79
C PRO A 107 7.62 -9.76 0.23
N LEU A 108 6.70 -8.85 0.55
CA LEU A 108 5.49 -9.18 1.30
C LEU A 108 4.57 -10.03 0.42
N ARG A 109 4.21 -11.22 0.90
CA ARG A 109 3.39 -12.17 0.13
C ARG A 109 2.00 -12.40 0.71
N ARG A 110 1.81 -12.12 2.00
CA ARG A 110 0.51 -12.28 2.64
C ARG A 110 -0.36 -11.08 2.33
N ALA A 111 -1.65 -11.33 2.08
CA ALA A 111 -2.56 -10.29 1.64
C ALA A 111 -2.73 -9.19 2.69
N GLU A 112 -2.81 -9.55 3.97
CA GLU A 112 -2.92 -8.61 5.08
C GLU A 112 -1.67 -7.74 5.21
N ASP A 113 -0.47 -8.34 5.20
CA ASP A 113 0.79 -7.60 5.26
C ASP A 113 0.93 -6.61 4.11
N ARG A 114 0.51 -7.00 2.91
CA ARG A 114 0.51 -6.13 1.72
C ARG A 114 -0.48 -4.98 1.87
N ARG A 115 -1.69 -5.26 2.38
CA ARG A 115 -2.70 -4.21 2.62
C ARG A 115 -2.22 -3.23 3.70
N ASN A 116 -1.63 -3.75 4.77
CA ASN A 116 -1.07 -2.94 5.85
C ASN A 116 0.09 -2.06 5.35
N ALA A 117 1.01 -2.61 4.54
CA ALA A 117 2.08 -1.82 3.95
C ALA A 117 1.56 -0.71 3.02
N GLN A 118 0.51 -0.99 2.25
CA GLN A 118 -0.12 0.03 1.41
C GLN A 118 -0.77 1.15 2.26
N ALA A 119 -1.47 0.80 3.34
CA ALA A 119 -2.05 1.78 4.24
C ALA A 119 -0.97 2.65 4.92
N GLU A 120 0.18 2.05 5.28
CA GLU A 120 1.32 2.80 5.81
C GLU A 120 1.90 3.77 4.78
N ILE A 121 2.00 3.38 3.49
CA ILE A 121 2.41 4.29 2.41
C ILE A 121 1.43 5.46 2.30
N ASP A 122 0.12 5.20 2.34
CA ASP A 122 -0.92 6.24 2.26
C ASP A 122 -0.74 7.30 3.37
N VAL A 123 -0.50 6.85 4.60
CA VAL A 123 -0.28 7.72 5.76
C VAL A 123 1.05 8.46 5.65
N MET A 124 2.15 7.76 5.34
CA MET A 124 3.47 8.37 5.24
C MET A 124 3.53 9.43 4.13
N VAL A 125 2.96 9.15 2.96
CA VAL A 125 2.86 10.13 1.85
C VAL A 125 2.06 11.35 2.30
N ALA A 126 0.94 11.17 3.02
CA ALA A 126 0.17 12.28 3.57
C ALA A 126 1.00 13.12 4.56
N MET A 127 1.72 12.47 5.47
CA MET A 127 2.62 13.15 6.43
C MET A 127 3.72 13.93 5.73
N MET A 128 4.38 13.33 4.73
CA MET A 128 5.44 13.98 3.94
C MET A 128 4.93 15.21 3.16
N LEU A 129 3.65 15.22 2.81
CA LEU A 129 2.98 16.33 2.13
C LEU A 129 2.36 17.34 3.09
N GLY A 130 2.43 17.10 4.40
CA GLY A 130 1.83 17.95 5.41
C GLY A 130 0.29 17.93 5.40
N VAL A 131 -0.32 16.86 4.88
CA VAL A 131 -1.79 16.69 4.89
C VAL A 131 -2.23 16.24 6.29
N PRO A 132 -3.17 16.97 6.94
CA PRO A 132 -3.69 16.59 8.24
C PRO A 132 -4.37 15.22 8.20
N ILE A 133 -4.21 14.44 9.27
CA ILE A 133 -4.78 13.09 9.34
C ILE A 133 -6.31 13.09 9.22
N GLU A 134 -6.97 14.11 9.73
CA GLU A 134 -8.42 14.27 9.63
C GLU A 134 -8.88 14.42 8.18
N ASP A 135 -8.10 15.13 7.37
CA ASP A 135 -8.39 15.32 5.94
C ASP A 135 -8.16 14.02 5.18
N LEU A 136 -7.05 13.31 5.45
CA LEU A 136 -6.80 11.98 4.87
C LEU A 136 -7.94 11.00 5.21
N CYS A 137 -8.35 10.93 6.48
CA CYS A 137 -9.47 10.10 6.93
C CYS A 137 -10.80 10.50 6.28
N THR A 138 -11.02 11.78 6.03
CA THR A 138 -12.22 12.28 5.35
C THR A 138 -12.21 11.86 3.88
N ILE A 139 -11.11 12.05 3.18
CA ILE A 139 -10.92 11.59 1.79
C ILE A 139 -11.16 10.08 1.72
N TYR A 140 -10.53 9.30 2.59
CA TYR A 140 -10.67 7.84 2.61
C TYR A 140 -12.13 7.40 2.77
N ARG A 141 -12.86 7.96 3.73
CA ARG A 141 -14.26 7.59 4.01
C ARG A 141 -15.24 8.04 2.92
N THR A 142 -15.01 9.20 2.32
CA THR A 142 -15.98 9.82 1.41
C THR A 142 -15.69 9.51 -0.05
N GLN A 143 -14.42 9.45 -0.45
CA GLN A 143 -14.02 9.26 -1.85
C GLN A 143 -13.71 7.79 -2.17
N PHE A 144 -13.38 7.00 -1.16
CA PHE A 144 -13.03 5.59 -1.28
C PHE A 144 -13.97 4.69 -0.45
N ALA A 145 -15.26 5.00 -0.45
CA ALA A 145 -16.26 4.32 0.37
C ALA A 145 -16.25 2.79 0.19
N VAL A 146 -16.01 2.29 -1.01
CA VAL A 146 -15.92 0.85 -1.29
C VAL A 146 -14.68 0.23 -0.61
N LEU A 147 -13.52 0.88 -0.73
CA LEU A 147 -12.30 0.43 -0.06
C LEU A 147 -12.46 0.51 1.46
N TYR A 148 -13.03 1.62 1.95
CA TYR A 148 -13.36 1.78 3.35
C TYR A 148 -14.23 0.64 3.88
N ASP A 149 -15.28 0.28 3.16
CA ASP A 149 -16.15 -0.84 3.55
C ASP A 149 -15.40 -2.17 3.53
N TYR A 150 -14.55 -2.42 2.53
CA TYR A 150 -13.76 -3.65 2.45
C TYR A 150 -12.77 -3.79 3.61
N ASP A 151 -12.07 -2.73 3.95
CA ASP A 151 -11.14 -2.70 5.08
C ASP A 151 -11.86 -2.89 6.44
N HIS A 152 -13.15 -2.53 6.52
CA HIS A 152 -13.98 -2.71 7.72
C HIS A 152 -14.83 -4.00 7.69
N GLY A 153 -14.48 -4.95 6.84
CA GLY A 153 -15.15 -6.25 6.79
C GLY A 153 -16.56 -6.20 6.20
N ARG A 154 -16.92 -5.14 5.45
CA ARG A 154 -18.25 -4.93 4.90
C ARG A 154 -18.31 -5.25 3.41
N GLY A 155 -19.50 -5.67 2.95
CA GLY A 155 -19.75 -5.94 1.54
C GLY A 155 -19.16 -7.26 1.03
N GLN A 156 -19.41 -7.58 -0.24
CA GLN A 156 -18.98 -8.84 -0.85
C GLN A 156 -17.46 -8.96 -1.06
N GLY A 157 -16.79 -7.83 -1.23
CA GLY A 157 -15.34 -7.76 -1.40
C GLY A 157 -14.56 -7.53 -0.11
N ALA A 158 -15.21 -7.64 1.06
CA ALA A 158 -14.57 -7.38 2.34
C ALA A 158 -13.26 -8.14 2.52
N TYR A 159 -12.26 -7.46 3.04
CA TYR A 159 -10.97 -8.04 3.38
C TYR A 159 -11.09 -8.76 4.73
N VAL A 160 -11.18 -10.07 4.67
CA VAL A 160 -11.18 -10.94 5.84
C VAL A 160 -10.02 -11.90 5.70
N TYR A 161 -9.19 -11.96 6.73
CA TYR A 161 -7.96 -12.74 6.73
C TYR A 161 -8.06 -13.90 7.70
N ASP A 162 -7.32 -14.96 7.43
CA ASP A 162 -7.09 -16.03 8.38
C ASP A 162 -5.98 -15.66 9.38
N ALA A 163 -5.74 -16.50 10.36
CA ALA A 163 -4.69 -16.29 11.37
C ALA A 163 -3.25 -16.17 10.80
N ASN A 164 -3.07 -16.45 9.51
CA ASN A 164 -1.80 -16.33 8.82
C ASN A 164 -1.76 -15.11 7.86
N GLY A 165 -2.74 -14.23 7.91
CA GLY A 165 -2.82 -13.05 7.03
C GLY A 165 -3.17 -13.36 5.57
N ARG A 166 -3.78 -14.52 5.29
CA ARG A 166 -4.26 -14.87 3.96
C ARG A 166 -5.70 -14.44 3.79
N GLN A 167 -5.99 -13.74 2.72
CA GLN A 167 -7.36 -13.31 2.44
C GLN A 167 -8.26 -14.53 2.17
N LEU A 168 -9.39 -14.60 2.86
CA LEU A 168 -10.39 -15.65 2.65
C LEU A 168 -11.14 -15.41 1.34
N PRO A 169 -11.23 -16.43 0.47
CA PRO A 169 -12.07 -16.35 -0.72
C PRO A 169 -13.53 -16.08 -0.35
N THR A 170 -14.22 -15.23 -1.13
CA THR A 170 -15.61 -14.85 -0.88
C THR A 170 -16.56 -16.05 -0.62
N PRO A 171 -16.50 -17.15 -1.39
CA PRO A 171 -17.37 -18.31 -1.12
C PRO A 171 -17.11 -18.97 0.24
N VAL A 172 -15.84 -19.02 0.68
CA VAL A 172 -15.46 -19.58 1.99
C VAL A 172 -16.02 -18.73 3.12
N ARG A 173 -15.82 -17.41 3.02
CA ARG A 173 -16.35 -16.45 3.99
C ARG A 173 -17.87 -16.51 4.08
N GLN A 174 -18.58 -16.51 2.95
CA GLN A 174 -20.04 -16.60 2.92
C GLN A 174 -20.55 -17.90 3.52
N ALA A 175 -19.88 -19.04 3.27
CA ALA A 175 -20.24 -20.31 3.86
C ALA A 175 -20.05 -20.31 5.39
N TRP A 176 -19.00 -19.66 5.88
CA TRP A 176 -18.74 -19.51 7.30
C TRP A 176 -19.75 -18.58 7.99
N GLU A 177 -20.05 -17.42 7.42
CA GLU A 177 -21.07 -16.48 7.91
C GLU A 177 -22.46 -17.12 7.97
N LYS A 178 -22.80 -17.94 6.95
CA LYS A 178 -24.07 -18.68 6.93
C LYS A 178 -24.20 -19.70 8.07
N ARG A 179 -23.10 -20.32 8.49
CA ARG A 179 -23.07 -21.25 9.62
C ARG A 179 -23.22 -20.54 10.96
N GLN A 180 -22.81 -19.30 11.07
CA GLN A 180 -22.89 -18.55 12.33
C GLN A 180 -24.25 -17.85 12.54
N ARG A 181 -25.06 -17.71 11.49
CA ARG A 181 -26.42 -17.20 11.68
C ARG A 181 -27.21 -18.27 12.45
N PRO A 182 -27.81 -17.92 13.62
CA PRO A 182 -28.72 -18.83 14.28
C PRO A 182 -29.82 -19.21 13.30
N SER A 183 -30.12 -20.51 13.20
CA SER A 183 -31.31 -20.94 12.48
C SER A 183 -32.50 -20.17 13.09
N SER A 184 -33.09 -19.27 12.28
CA SER A 184 -34.41 -18.76 12.64
C SER A 184 -35.30 -19.96 12.73
N ASN A 185 -35.66 -20.35 13.96
CA ASN A 185 -36.72 -21.35 14.18
C ASN A 185 -37.96 -20.77 13.48
N GLU A 186 -38.36 -21.44 12.44
CA GLU A 186 -39.73 -21.35 11.92
C GLU A 186 -40.62 -21.90 13.02
N ASP A 187 -41.30 -20.99 13.73
CA ASP A 187 -42.55 -21.29 14.45
C ASP A 187 -43.72 -21.03 13.54
#